data_8b66d78b94c0975f6df8693f01b4f5ee
#
_entry.id   8b66d78b94c0975f6df8693f01b4f5ee
#
_cell.length_a   1.000
_cell.length_b   1.000
_cell.length_c   1.000
_cell.angle_alpha   90.00
_cell.angle_beta   90.00
_cell.angle_gamma   90.00
#
_symmetry.space_group_name_H-M   'P 1'
#
loop_
_entity.id
_entity.type
_entity.pdbx_description
1 polymer ?
#
loop_
_entity_poly.entity_id
_entity_poly.type
_entity_poly.pdbx_seq_one_letter_code
_entity_poly.pdbx_strand_id
1 'polypeptide(L)'
;MVKADGCVAIHADVGAYKPLNWMNAPNSRLEEDSRWVVTNPKGEVLTIEFEEVLADLTYDLDTDRGLTLDGVERELQLLLAEHPHHLEPGLTCIQREFRTDLGPVDLLCRDADGAAVAVEVKRIGEIDGVEQLTRYLERLERDPMLSPVRGVLAATVVKPQARVLAASRGIDWVEIDLGILRGEEDRHLRLF
;
A
#
# COMPACT_ATOMS: atom_id res chain seq x y z
N MET A 1 -9.00 16.45 -14.47
CA MET A 1 -8.12 16.18 -13.30
C MET A 1 -6.67 16.20 -13.75
N VAL A 2 -5.82 16.89 -13.02
CA VAL A 2 -4.36 16.85 -13.20
C VAL A 2 -3.77 16.26 -11.95
N LYS A 3 -2.90 15.25 -12.10
CA LYS A 3 -2.21 14.60 -10.99
C LYS A 3 -0.89 15.30 -10.67
N ALA A 4 -0.34 15.07 -9.51
CA ALA A 4 0.93 15.63 -9.06
C ALA A 4 2.12 15.25 -9.96
N ASP A 5 2.09 14.09 -10.59
CA ASP A 5 3.09 13.64 -11.58
C ASP A 5 2.96 14.29 -12.95
N GLY A 6 1.94 15.16 -13.14
CA GLY A 6 1.62 15.81 -14.40
C GLY A 6 0.67 15.05 -15.31
N CYS A 7 0.26 13.82 -14.96
CA CYS A 7 -0.75 13.08 -15.74
C CYS A 7 -2.06 13.88 -15.80
N VAL A 8 -2.66 13.97 -16.99
CA VAL A 8 -3.96 14.61 -17.23
C VAL A 8 -4.99 13.55 -17.56
N ALA A 9 -6.17 13.62 -16.93
CA ALA A 9 -7.28 12.70 -17.19
C ALA A 9 -8.61 13.47 -17.25
N ILE A 10 -9.45 13.09 -18.22
CA ILE A 10 -10.80 13.61 -18.43
C ILE A 10 -11.77 12.49 -18.08
N HIS A 11 -12.68 12.73 -17.14
CA HIS A 11 -13.73 11.80 -16.75
C HIS A 11 -15.09 12.37 -17.11
N ALA A 12 -16.05 11.47 -17.40
CA ALA A 12 -17.47 11.84 -17.41
C ALA A 12 -17.98 11.87 -15.97
N ASP A 13 -19.03 12.65 -15.75
CA ASP A 13 -19.76 12.72 -14.47
C ASP A 13 -20.72 11.52 -14.28
N VAL A 14 -21.07 10.82 -15.36
CA VAL A 14 -22.01 9.69 -15.36
C VAL A 14 -21.49 8.52 -16.20
N GLY A 15 -21.65 7.31 -15.68
CA GLY A 15 -21.56 6.06 -16.48
C GLY A 15 -20.18 5.60 -16.89
N ALA A 16 -19.12 6.36 -16.69
CA ALA A 16 -17.77 6.00 -17.10
C ALA A 16 -16.90 5.59 -15.91
N TYR A 17 -16.55 4.32 -15.81
CA TYR A 17 -15.58 3.81 -14.85
C TYR A 17 -14.14 4.26 -15.17
N LYS A 18 -13.80 4.35 -16.47
CA LYS A 18 -12.48 4.76 -16.95
C LYS A 18 -12.50 6.22 -17.41
N PRO A 19 -11.35 6.92 -17.43
CA PRO A 19 -11.29 8.23 -18.05
C PRO A 19 -11.70 8.15 -19.52
N LEU A 20 -12.41 9.18 -20.01
CA LEU A 20 -12.76 9.33 -21.42
C LEU A 20 -11.51 9.51 -22.28
N ASN A 21 -10.56 10.30 -21.75
CA ASN A 21 -9.27 10.53 -22.38
C ASN A 21 -8.22 10.85 -21.34
N TRP A 22 -6.94 10.61 -21.62
CA TRP A 22 -5.84 10.91 -20.73
C TRP A 22 -4.52 11.09 -21.47
N MET A 23 -3.59 11.79 -20.85
CA MET A 23 -2.19 11.86 -21.27
C MET A 23 -1.28 11.63 -20.07
N ASN A 24 -0.40 10.64 -20.17
CA ASN A 24 0.55 10.33 -19.12
C ASN A 24 1.70 11.34 -19.08
N ALA A 25 2.33 11.45 -17.92
CA ALA A 25 3.61 12.16 -17.81
C ALA A 25 4.75 11.34 -18.49
N PRO A 26 5.84 11.99 -18.95
CA PRO A 26 6.01 13.43 -18.95
C PRO A 26 5.21 14.13 -20.04
N ASN A 27 4.63 15.28 -19.72
CA ASN A 27 3.93 16.14 -20.68
C ASN A 27 4.15 17.62 -20.30
N SER A 28 3.87 18.51 -21.23
CA SER A 28 3.77 19.94 -20.99
C SER A 28 2.34 20.40 -21.18
N ARG A 29 1.88 21.34 -20.35
CA ARG A 29 0.53 21.88 -20.41
C ARG A 29 0.59 23.39 -20.61
N LEU A 30 -0.09 23.87 -21.65
CA LEU A 30 -0.38 25.28 -21.89
C LEU A 30 -1.84 25.52 -21.47
N GLU A 31 -2.04 26.44 -20.55
CA GLU A 31 -3.34 26.83 -20.02
C GLU A 31 -3.74 28.18 -20.58
N GLU A 32 -4.90 28.24 -21.24
CA GLU A 32 -5.57 29.44 -21.69
C GLU A 32 -6.94 29.53 -21.02
N ASP A 33 -7.57 30.66 -20.97
CA ASP A 33 -8.81 30.89 -20.21
C ASP A 33 -9.95 29.87 -20.48
N SER A 34 -10.06 29.39 -21.72
CA SER A 34 -11.10 28.44 -22.13
C SER A 34 -10.56 27.13 -22.68
N ARG A 35 -9.23 26.93 -22.67
CA ARG A 35 -8.62 25.79 -23.33
C ARG A 35 -7.30 25.39 -22.68
N TRP A 36 -7.09 24.09 -22.51
CA TRP A 36 -5.78 23.53 -22.19
C TRP A 36 -5.24 22.71 -23.37
N VAL A 37 -3.97 22.87 -23.66
CA VAL A 37 -3.25 22.07 -24.66
C VAL A 37 -2.15 21.30 -23.96
N VAL A 38 -2.26 19.98 -23.95
CA VAL A 38 -1.32 19.06 -23.30
C VAL A 38 -0.54 18.33 -24.39
N THR A 39 0.79 18.39 -24.35
CA THR A 39 1.67 17.78 -25.36
C THR A 39 2.68 16.87 -24.69
N ASN A 40 2.85 15.66 -25.19
CA ASN A 40 3.87 14.74 -24.72
C ASN A 40 5.13 14.79 -25.62
N PRO A 41 6.26 14.18 -25.18
CA PRO A 41 7.51 14.15 -25.96
C PRO A 41 7.41 13.42 -27.29
N LYS A 42 6.36 12.61 -27.51
CA LYS A 42 6.11 11.93 -28.80
C LYS A 42 5.37 12.80 -29.80
N GLY A 43 4.98 14.03 -29.40
CA GLY A 43 4.25 14.95 -30.25
C GLY A 43 2.74 14.71 -30.28
N GLU A 44 2.21 13.85 -29.41
CA GLU A 44 0.76 13.71 -29.24
C GLU A 44 0.21 14.92 -28.52
N VAL A 45 -0.93 15.43 -28.98
CA VAL A 45 -1.58 16.63 -28.43
C VAL A 45 -2.99 16.29 -27.97
N LEU A 46 -3.29 16.63 -26.72
CA LEU A 46 -4.63 16.58 -26.14
C LEU A 46 -5.11 18.02 -25.91
N THR A 47 -6.12 18.44 -26.65
CA THR A 47 -6.76 19.75 -26.47
C THR A 47 -8.06 19.55 -25.68
N ILE A 48 -8.23 20.32 -24.62
CA ILE A 48 -9.40 20.32 -23.74
C ILE A 48 -10.00 21.72 -23.82
N GLU A 49 -11.21 21.83 -24.37
CA GLU A 49 -11.97 23.08 -24.42
C GLU A 49 -13.03 23.08 -23.33
N PHE A 50 -13.13 24.17 -22.59
CA PHE A 50 -14.08 24.36 -21.50
C PHE A 50 -15.21 25.27 -21.97
N GLU A 51 -16.45 24.80 -21.90
CA GLU A 51 -17.64 25.62 -22.10
C GLU A 51 -17.93 26.43 -20.83
N GLU A 52 -17.79 25.81 -19.67
CA GLU A 52 -18.00 26.43 -18.36
C GLU A 52 -17.14 25.71 -17.32
N VAL A 53 -16.55 26.47 -16.38
CA VAL A 53 -15.83 25.94 -15.23
C VAL A 53 -16.68 26.14 -13.99
N LEU A 54 -17.30 25.06 -13.50
CA LEU A 54 -18.16 25.09 -12.31
C LEU A 54 -17.36 25.12 -11.01
N ALA A 55 -16.20 24.48 -11.00
CA ALA A 55 -15.28 24.47 -9.87
C ALA A 55 -13.84 24.21 -10.35
N ASP A 56 -12.90 24.92 -9.75
CA ASP A 56 -11.47 24.63 -9.86
C ASP A 56 -10.93 24.39 -8.45
N LEU A 57 -10.45 23.17 -8.19
CA LEU A 57 -10.01 22.72 -6.88
C LEU A 57 -8.60 22.16 -6.99
N THR A 58 -7.68 22.75 -6.25
CA THR A 58 -6.32 22.25 -6.12
C THR A 58 -6.12 21.68 -4.72
N TYR A 59 -5.67 20.43 -4.66
CA TYR A 59 -5.28 19.78 -3.42
C TYR A 59 -3.78 19.49 -3.48
N ASP A 60 -3.05 19.92 -2.49
CA ASP A 60 -1.67 19.48 -2.27
C ASP A 60 -1.73 18.10 -1.61
N LEU A 61 -1.77 17.09 -2.45
CA LEU A 61 -1.64 15.71 -2.01
C LEU A 61 -0.14 15.44 -1.96
N ASP A 62 0.41 15.42 -0.76
CA ASP A 62 1.80 15.12 -0.48
C ASP A 62 2.31 13.96 -1.37
N THR A 63 3.17 14.28 -2.32
CA THR A 63 3.64 13.37 -3.38
C THR A 63 4.60 12.29 -2.86
N ASP A 64 5.05 12.42 -1.62
CA ASP A 64 5.95 11.46 -0.96
C ASP A 64 5.22 10.26 -0.36
N ARG A 65 3.89 10.27 -0.40
CA ARG A 65 3.10 9.11 0.00
C ARG A 65 2.71 8.34 -1.24
N GLY A 66 3.47 7.29 -1.55
CA GLY A 66 2.92 6.17 -2.30
C GLY A 66 1.51 5.85 -1.80
N LEU A 67 0.65 5.31 -2.65
CA LEU A 67 -0.78 4.98 -2.41
C LEU A 67 -1.11 4.98 -0.93
N THR A 68 -1.93 5.94 -0.48
CA THR A 68 -2.37 6.01 0.91
C THR A 68 -2.83 4.61 1.29
N LEU A 69 -2.12 3.99 2.22
CA LEU A 69 -2.55 2.72 2.82
C LEU A 69 -4.04 2.84 3.09
N ASP A 70 -4.84 1.91 2.57
CA ASP A 70 -6.25 1.79 2.94
C ASP A 70 -6.33 2.02 4.45
N GLY A 71 -7.27 2.82 4.93
CA GLY A 71 -7.36 3.14 6.36
C GLY A 71 -7.28 1.90 7.24
N VAL A 72 -7.75 0.75 6.72
CA VAL A 72 -7.67 -0.56 7.37
C VAL A 72 -6.23 -1.09 7.43
N GLU A 73 -5.43 -0.96 6.37
CA GLU A 73 -4.02 -1.42 6.40
C GLU A 73 -3.20 -0.60 7.39
N ARG A 74 -3.40 0.71 7.40
CA ARG A 74 -2.74 1.59 8.35
C ARG A 74 -3.12 1.28 9.80
N GLU A 75 -4.40 1.01 10.05
CA GLU A 75 -4.87 0.62 11.37
C GLU A 75 -4.28 -0.72 11.80
N LEU A 76 -4.30 -1.73 10.92
CA LEU A 76 -3.66 -3.03 11.16
C LEU A 76 -2.19 -2.86 11.49
N GLN A 77 -1.45 -2.07 10.72
CA GLN A 77 -0.03 -1.82 10.95
C GLN A 77 0.23 -1.18 12.32
N LEU A 78 -0.62 -0.21 12.74
CA LEU A 78 -0.52 0.43 14.04
C LEU A 78 -0.77 -0.56 15.18
N LEU A 79 -1.89 -1.28 15.11
CA LEU A 79 -2.30 -2.22 16.15
C LEU A 79 -1.35 -3.42 16.26
N LEU A 80 -0.86 -3.95 15.13
CA LEU A 80 0.12 -5.04 15.12
C LEU A 80 1.49 -4.61 15.65
N ALA A 81 1.86 -3.34 15.47
CA ALA A 81 3.09 -2.81 16.08
C ALA A 81 2.97 -2.69 17.61
N GLU A 82 1.78 -2.37 18.12
CA GLU A 82 1.50 -2.29 19.57
C GLU A 82 1.30 -3.68 20.18
N HIS A 83 0.72 -4.61 19.42
CA HIS A 83 0.35 -5.96 19.85
C HIS A 83 0.92 -7.05 18.92
N PRO A 84 2.26 -7.14 18.75
CA PRO A 84 2.88 -8.07 17.78
C PRO A 84 2.66 -9.54 18.14
N HIS A 85 2.27 -9.85 19.37
CA HIS A 85 1.93 -11.22 19.81
C HIS A 85 0.71 -11.81 19.08
N HIS A 86 -0.12 -11.00 18.42
CA HIS A 86 -1.17 -11.48 17.53
C HIS A 86 -0.63 -12.07 16.22
N LEU A 87 0.59 -11.73 15.83
CA LEU A 87 1.28 -12.37 14.71
C LEU A 87 1.92 -13.69 15.18
N GLU A 88 2.65 -13.63 16.30
CA GLU A 88 3.34 -14.77 16.87
C GLU A 88 3.67 -14.49 18.35
N PRO A 89 3.47 -15.48 19.25
CA PRO A 89 3.86 -15.35 20.65
C PRO A 89 5.36 -15.04 20.80
N GLY A 90 5.68 -14.03 21.59
CA GLY A 90 7.06 -13.61 21.83
C GLY A 90 7.64 -12.65 20.79
N LEU A 91 6.90 -12.33 19.73
CA LEU A 91 7.34 -11.33 18.76
C LEU A 91 7.36 -9.92 19.37
N THR A 92 8.39 -9.15 19.06
CA THR A 92 8.54 -7.76 19.50
C THR A 92 8.76 -6.85 18.31
N CYS A 93 7.97 -5.80 18.16
CA CYS A 93 8.16 -4.81 17.10
C CYS A 93 9.31 -3.87 17.44
N ILE A 94 10.31 -3.81 16.58
CA ILE A 94 11.49 -2.94 16.73
C ILE A 94 11.24 -1.59 16.05
N GLN A 95 10.69 -1.63 14.85
CA GLN A 95 10.45 -0.43 14.05
C GLN A 95 9.33 -0.62 13.07
N ARG A 96 8.47 0.39 12.97
CA ARG A 96 7.49 0.55 11.90
C ARG A 96 8.11 1.28 10.72
N GLU A 97 7.64 0.97 9.52
CA GLU A 97 8.10 1.62 8.28
C GLU A 97 9.63 1.64 8.20
N PHE A 98 10.24 0.46 8.41
CA PHE A 98 11.69 0.32 8.36
C PHE A 98 12.20 0.60 6.94
N ARG A 99 13.01 1.65 6.79
CA ARG A 99 13.44 2.16 5.50
C ARG A 99 14.48 1.25 4.85
N THR A 100 14.20 0.87 3.59
CA THR A 100 15.16 0.24 2.69
C THR A 100 15.27 1.09 1.41
N ASP A 101 16.24 0.78 0.58
CA ASP A 101 16.39 1.38 -0.76
C ASP A 101 15.27 0.97 -1.75
N LEU A 102 14.48 -0.06 -1.42
CA LEU A 102 13.32 -0.52 -2.20
C LEU A 102 11.99 0.09 -1.71
N GLY A 103 12.01 0.80 -0.57
CA GLY A 103 10.85 1.32 0.13
C GLY A 103 10.79 0.85 1.58
N PRO A 104 9.79 1.29 2.34
CA PRO A 104 9.63 0.90 3.74
C PRO A 104 9.05 -0.52 3.87
N VAL A 105 9.59 -1.31 4.80
CA VAL A 105 8.97 -2.54 5.31
C VAL A 105 7.99 -2.14 6.41
N ASP A 106 6.77 -2.64 6.38
CA ASP A 106 5.72 -2.20 7.31
C ASP A 106 6.11 -2.35 8.77
N LEU A 107 6.57 -3.55 9.17
CA LEU A 107 7.10 -3.80 10.51
C LEU A 107 8.39 -4.61 10.44
N LEU A 108 9.42 -4.15 11.14
CA LEU A 108 10.59 -4.94 11.48
C LEU A 108 10.47 -5.40 12.93
N CYS A 109 10.49 -6.70 13.16
CA CYS A 109 10.32 -7.33 14.46
C CYS A 109 11.52 -8.21 14.80
N ARG A 110 11.55 -8.67 16.07
CA ARG A 110 12.40 -9.76 16.56
C ARG A 110 11.51 -10.83 17.18
N ASP A 111 11.80 -12.09 16.91
CA ASP A 111 11.15 -13.22 17.57
C ASP A 111 11.77 -13.49 18.96
N ALA A 112 11.26 -14.55 19.61
CA ALA A 112 11.73 -14.90 20.96
C ALA A 112 13.21 -15.30 21.01
N ASP A 113 13.77 -15.79 19.90
CA ASP A 113 15.17 -16.18 19.76
C ASP A 113 16.04 -14.99 19.33
N GLY A 114 15.45 -13.83 19.08
CA GLY A 114 16.11 -12.62 18.65
C GLY A 114 16.38 -12.54 17.14
N ALA A 115 15.85 -13.49 16.33
CA ALA A 115 15.98 -13.43 14.90
C ALA A 115 15.08 -12.35 14.29
N ALA A 116 15.53 -11.75 13.18
CA ALA A 116 14.78 -10.70 12.51
C ALA A 116 13.55 -11.25 11.76
N VAL A 117 12.43 -10.52 11.87
CA VAL A 117 11.17 -10.85 11.20
C VAL A 117 10.68 -9.60 10.49
N ALA A 118 10.57 -9.67 9.16
CA ALA A 118 9.97 -8.63 8.33
C ALA A 118 8.49 -8.96 8.12
N VAL A 119 7.61 -8.02 8.41
CA VAL A 119 6.16 -8.18 8.27
C VAL A 119 5.65 -7.22 7.21
N GLU A 120 4.91 -7.75 6.26
CA GLU A 120 4.12 -6.99 5.29
C GLU A 120 2.65 -7.06 5.70
N VAL A 121 1.99 -5.92 5.79
CA VAL A 121 0.61 -5.79 6.26
C VAL A 121 -0.29 -5.39 5.10
N LYS A 122 -1.35 -6.15 4.86
CA LYS A 122 -2.33 -5.87 3.81
C LYS A 122 -3.75 -6.02 4.34
N ARG A 123 -4.69 -5.29 3.80
CA ARG A 123 -6.11 -5.58 4.04
C ARG A 123 -6.46 -6.95 3.46
N ILE A 124 -6.05 -7.20 2.22
CA ILE A 124 -6.21 -8.50 1.55
C ILE A 124 -4.83 -8.94 1.10
N GLY A 125 -4.36 -10.10 1.59
CA GLY A 125 -3.10 -10.71 1.18
C GLY A 125 -3.24 -11.37 -0.19
N GLU A 126 -2.65 -10.78 -1.20
CA GLU A 126 -2.60 -11.25 -2.58
C GLU A 126 -1.16 -11.55 -3.01
N ILE A 127 -0.98 -12.00 -4.25
CA ILE A 127 0.33 -12.38 -4.80
C ILE A 127 1.33 -11.22 -4.73
N ASP A 128 0.88 -10.01 -5.00
CA ASP A 128 1.71 -8.79 -4.99
C ASP A 128 2.34 -8.50 -3.62
N GLY A 129 1.58 -8.71 -2.53
CA GLY A 129 2.10 -8.59 -1.16
C GLY A 129 3.21 -9.61 -0.87
N VAL A 130 3.06 -10.86 -1.33
CA VAL A 130 4.10 -11.88 -1.21
C VAL A 130 5.34 -11.52 -2.04
N GLU A 131 5.14 -11.02 -3.26
CA GLU A 131 6.25 -10.59 -4.12
C GLU A 131 6.98 -9.36 -3.56
N GLN A 132 6.25 -8.42 -2.98
CA GLN A 132 6.81 -7.26 -2.30
C GLN A 132 7.67 -7.70 -1.12
N LEU A 133 7.13 -8.54 -0.24
CA LEU A 133 7.86 -9.07 0.92
C LEU A 133 9.09 -9.88 0.49
N THR A 134 8.99 -10.69 -0.57
CA THR A 134 10.14 -11.42 -1.10
C THR A 134 11.30 -10.49 -1.45
N ARG A 135 11.03 -9.38 -2.16
CA ARG A 135 12.07 -8.40 -2.52
C ARG A 135 12.69 -7.74 -1.28
N TYR A 136 11.88 -7.46 -0.27
CA TYR A 136 12.37 -6.92 1.00
C TYR A 136 13.26 -7.93 1.72
N LEU A 137 12.89 -9.21 1.81
CA LEU A 137 13.70 -10.25 2.44
C LEU A 137 15.05 -10.39 1.76
N GLU A 138 15.08 -10.47 0.42
CA GLU A 138 16.34 -10.52 -0.35
C GLU A 138 17.26 -9.32 -0.07
N ARG A 139 16.67 -8.17 0.23
CA ARG A 139 17.41 -6.95 0.55
C ARG A 139 17.91 -6.93 1.98
N LEU A 140 17.06 -7.30 2.95
CA LEU A 140 17.37 -7.33 4.37
C LEU A 140 18.40 -8.43 4.69
N GLU A 141 18.37 -9.56 3.99
CA GLU A 141 19.32 -10.67 4.16
C GLU A 141 20.76 -10.25 3.89
N ARG A 142 20.98 -9.17 3.15
CA ARG A 142 22.33 -8.61 2.90
C ARG A 142 22.89 -7.81 4.08
N ASP A 143 22.07 -7.48 5.03
CA ASP A 143 22.50 -6.78 6.26
C ASP A 143 22.89 -7.82 7.32
N PRO A 144 24.17 -7.91 7.69
CA PRO A 144 24.65 -8.88 8.68
C PRO A 144 24.01 -8.72 10.07
N MET A 145 23.43 -7.56 10.37
CA MET A 145 22.74 -7.31 11.64
C MET A 145 21.30 -7.85 11.65
N LEU A 146 20.74 -8.15 10.48
CA LEU A 146 19.38 -8.65 10.31
C LEU A 146 19.35 -10.11 9.85
N SER A 147 20.39 -10.58 9.13
CA SER A 147 20.48 -11.97 8.64
C SER A 147 20.74 -12.96 9.80
N PRO A 148 20.00 -14.09 9.85
CA PRO A 148 18.93 -14.48 8.96
C PRO A 148 17.62 -13.70 9.24
N VAL A 149 16.87 -13.40 8.18
CA VAL A 149 15.57 -12.72 8.28
C VAL A 149 14.46 -13.58 7.67
N ARG A 150 13.36 -13.77 8.39
CA ARG A 150 12.17 -14.43 7.87
C ARG A 150 11.05 -13.44 7.61
N GLY A 151 10.08 -13.84 6.79
CA GLY A 151 8.96 -12.98 6.39
C GLY A 151 7.62 -13.49 6.90
N VAL A 152 6.74 -12.55 7.25
CA VAL A 152 5.35 -12.82 7.60
C VAL A 152 4.44 -11.89 6.82
N LEU A 153 3.50 -12.45 6.05
CA LEU A 153 2.41 -11.70 5.43
C LEU A 153 1.21 -11.68 6.38
N ALA A 154 0.85 -10.51 6.89
CA ALA A 154 -0.29 -10.32 7.78
C ALA A 154 -1.45 -9.65 7.02
N ALA A 155 -2.64 -10.22 7.05
CA ALA A 155 -3.81 -9.64 6.39
C ALA A 155 -5.11 -10.04 7.07
N THR A 156 -6.23 -9.34 6.82
CA THR A 156 -7.54 -9.80 7.32
C THR A 156 -8.02 -11.05 6.58
N VAL A 157 -7.61 -11.22 5.31
CA VAL A 157 -7.85 -12.42 4.50
C VAL A 157 -6.65 -12.64 3.61
N VAL A 158 -6.11 -13.85 3.54
CA VAL A 158 -5.05 -14.23 2.61
C VAL A 158 -5.62 -15.11 1.50
N LYS A 159 -5.51 -14.68 0.26
CA LYS A 159 -6.03 -15.41 -0.89
C LYS A 159 -5.30 -16.75 -1.08
N PRO A 160 -6.00 -17.83 -1.54
CA PRO A 160 -5.38 -19.16 -1.71
C PRO A 160 -4.09 -19.13 -2.55
N GLN A 161 -4.06 -18.35 -3.62
CA GLN A 161 -2.87 -18.23 -4.48
C GLN A 161 -1.69 -17.59 -3.75
N ALA A 162 -1.96 -16.59 -2.90
CA ALA A 162 -0.93 -15.95 -2.08
C ALA A 162 -0.37 -16.93 -1.04
N ARG A 163 -1.22 -17.77 -0.40
CA ARG A 163 -0.78 -18.82 0.54
C ARG A 163 0.17 -19.81 -0.13
N VAL A 164 -0.17 -20.28 -1.33
CA VAL A 164 0.67 -21.21 -2.09
C VAL A 164 2.02 -20.57 -2.44
N LEU A 165 2.01 -19.32 -2.90
CA LEU A 165 3.24 -18.61 -3.25
C LEU A 165 4.09 -18.33 -1.99
N ALA A 166 3.51 -17.87 -0.90
CA ALA A 166 4.19 -17.64 0.38
C ALA A 166 4.88 -18.91 0.86
N ALA A 167 4.16 -20.04 0.92
CA ALA A 167 4.72 -21.31 1.31
C ALA A 167 5.89 -21.74 0.41
N SER A 168 5.81 -21.52 -0.91
CA SER A 168 6.89 -21.88 -1.83
C SER A 168 8.16 -21.04 -1.65
N ARG A 169 8.04 -19.87 -0.99
CA ARG A 169 9.14 -18.94 -0.70
C ARG A 169 9.58 -18.94 0.76
N GLY A 170 9.05 -19.85 1.58
CA GLY A 170 9.35 -19.90 3.02
C GLY A 170 8.87 -18.65 3.77
N ILE A 171 7.81 -18.02 3.28
CA ILE A 171 7.15 -16.89 3.92
C ILE A 171 5.93 -17.41 4.68
N ASP A 172 5.84 -17.08 5.96
CA ASP A 172 4.68 -17.36 6.79
C ASP A 172 3.55 -16.37 6.48
N TRP A 173 2.32 -16.75 6.79
CA TRP A 173 1.18 -15.85 6.66
C TRP A 173 0.23 -16.02 7.85
N VAL A 174 -0.41 -14.91 8.25
CA VAL A 174 -1.33 -14.84 9.37
C VAL A 174 -2.58 -14.07 8.96
N GLU A 175 -3.76 -14.64 9.19
CA GLU A 175 -5.02 -13.93 9.07
C GLU A 175 -5.37 -13.26 10.40
N ILE A 176 -5.64 -11.96 10.36
CA ILE A 176 -5.88 -11.12 11.52
C ILE A 176 -7.36 -10.77 11.61
N ASP A 177 -7.97 -11.12 12.72
CA ASP A 177 -9.29 -10.61 13.08
C ASP A 177 -9.14 -9.21 13.68
N LEU A 178 -9.60 -8.21 12.94
CA LEU A 178 -9.48 -6.81 13.35
C LEU A 178 -10.31 -6.49 14.60
N GLY A 179 -11.45 -7.17 14.81
CA GLY A 179 -12.27 -7.03 16.01
C GLY A 179 -11.51 -7.48 17.27
N ILE A 180 -10.89 -8.66 17.18
CA ILE A 180 -10.05 -9.19 18.27
C ILE A 180 -8.87 -8.24 18.52
N LEU A 181 -8.22 -7.78 17.45
CA LEU A 181 -7.06 -6.88 17.56
C LEU A 181 -7.41 -5.52 18.20
N ARG A 182 -8.65 -5.03 18.01
CA ARG A 182 -9.20 -3.83 18.67
C ARG A 182 -9.62 -4.06 20.12
N GLY A 183 -9.58 -5.31 20.60
CA GLY A 183 -10.12 -5.65 21.91
C GLY A 183 -11.66 -5.59 21.98
N GLU A 184 -12.32 -5.67 20.84
CA GLU A 184 -13.77 -5.81 20.75
C GLU A 184 -14.10 -7.25 21.21
N GLU A 185 -14.29 -7.43 22.53
CA GLU A 185 -14.78 -8.70 23.07
C GLU A 185 -16.07 -9.10 22.37
N ASP A 186 -16.16 -10.36 21.99
CA ASP A 186 -17.35 -10.96 21.38
C ASP A 186 -18.58 -10.70 22.28
N ARG A 187 -19.34 -9.64 21.99
CA ARG A 187 -20.57 -9.26 22.73
C ARG A 187 -21.64 -10.35 22.63
N HIS A 188 -21.43 -11.39 21.85
CA HIS A 188 -22.36 -12.50 21.67
C HIS A 188 -22.21 -13.60 22.73
N LEU A 189 -21.17 -13.59 23.56
CA LEU A 189 -20.98 -14.59 24.63
C LEU A 189 -21.54 -14.18 26.00
N ARG A 190 -22.21 -13.05 26.13
CA ARG A 190 -22.84 -12.60 27.41
C ARG A 190 -24.37 -12.65 27.40
N LEU A 191 -24.97 -13.66 26.82
CA LEU A 191 -26.40 -13.92 26.95
C LEU A 191 -26.65 -15.34 27.49
N PHE A 192 -26.09 -15.62 28.67
CA PHE A 192 -26.64 -16.65 29.58
C PHE A 192 -26.14 -16.37 31.00
#